data_3ac97f824330cfc766f9c84e1176ba45
#
_entry.id   3ac97f824330cfc766f9c84e1176ba45
#
_cell.length_a   1.000
_cell.length_b   1.000
_cell.length_c   1.000
_cell.angle_alpha   90.00
_cell.angle_beta   90.00
_cell.angle_gamma   90.00
#
_symmetry.space_group_name_H-M   'P 1'
#
loop_
_entity.id
_entity.type
_entity.pdbx_description
1 polymer ?
#
loop_
_entity_poly.entity_id
_entity_poly.type
_entity_poly.pdbx_seq_one_letter_code
_entity_poly.pdbx_strand_id
1 'polypeptide(L)'
;MPMTHLEFLTHFDDERKPLVEALLQAITAACPALTETIKWNAPTFCDDGKDRMTVMLHKKDRVSLILHTGARPKEDKKAPPLYADDTGLLEWNSNIRATISFMDLADFVSKRSLFEKAVQRWIEETKTL
;
A
#
# COMPACT_ATOMS: atom_id res chain seq x y z
N MET A 1 -18.42 13.90 1.93
CA MET A 1 -18.04 12.97 3.01
C MET A 1 -16.98 12.02 2.51
N PRO A 2 -15.84 11.89 3.19
CA PRO A 2 -14.88 10.87 2.79
C PRO A 2 -15.48 9.48 3.00
N MET A 3 -15.29 8.62 2.04
CA MET A 3 -15.71 7.23 2.11
C MET A 3 -14.73 6.46 3.00
N THR A 4 -15.24 5.56 3.85
CA THR A 4 -14.39 4.65 4.61
C THR A 4 -13.96 3.48 3.73
N HIS A 5 -12.93 2.73 4.15
CA HIS A 5 -12.53 1.50 3.45
C HIS A 5 -13.67 0.48 3.42
N LEU A 6 -14.45 0.39 4.51
CA LEU A 6 -15.61 -0.51 4.56
C LEU A 6 -16.65 -0.11 3.52
N GLU A 7 -16.96 1.18 3.42
CA GLU A 7 -17.89 1.68 2.41
C GLU A 7 -17.38 1.43 0.99
N PHE A 8 -16.07 1.65 0.76
CA PHE A 8 -15.45 1.33 -0.52
C PHE A 8 -15.67 -0.14 -0.87
N LEU A 9 -15.37 -1.05 0.06
CA LEU A 9 -15.53 -2.49 -0.17
C LEU A 9 -16.98 -2.88 -0.45
N THR A 10 -17.93 -2.22 0.20
CA THR A 10 -19.36 -2.48 -0.01
C THR A 10 -19.77 -2.21 -1.46
N HIS A 11 -19.16 -1.20 -2.09
CA HIS A 11 -19.47 -0.82 -3.48
C HIS A 11 -18.48 -1.37 -4.51
N PHE A 12 -17.47 -2.11 -4.06
CA PHE A 12 -16.46 -2.69 -4.94
C PHE A 12 -16.94 -4.05 -5.45
N ASP A 13 -17.65 -4.05 -6.56
CA ASP A 13 -18.18 -5.27 -7.18
C ASP A 13 -17.15 -5.81 -8.18
N ASP A 14 -16.23 -6.62 -7.68
CA ASP A 14 -15.09 -7.11 -8.45
C ASP A 14 -14.64 -8.44 -7.84
N GLU A 15 -14.20 -9.37 -8.68
CA GLU A 15 -13.72 -10.68 -8.23
C GLU A 15 -12.47 -10.61 -7.33
N ARG A 16 -11.74 -9.48 -7.38
CA ARG A 16 -10.56 -9.24 -6.53
C ARG A 16 -10.92 -8.76 -5.12
N LYS A 17 -12.21 -8.60 -4.82
CA LYS A 17 -12.65 -8.10 -3.52
C LYS A 17 -12.06 -8.85 -2.33
N PRO A 18 -12.03 -10.22 -2.32
CA PRO A 18 -11.42 -10.94 -1.19
C PRO A 18 -9.94 -10.60 -1.00
N LEU A 19 -9.20 -10.43 -2.08
CA LEU A 19 -7.79 -10.03 -2.02
C LEU A 19 -7.63 -8.61 -1.48
N VAL A 20 -8.42 -7.66 -1.97
CA VAL A 20 -8.39 -6.27 -1.49
C VAL A 20 -8.71 -6.22 0.00
N GLU A 21 -9.75 -6.95 0.42
CA GLU A 21 -10.16 -7.04 1.83
C GLU A 21 -9.04 -7.56 2.71
N ALA A 22 -8.42 -8.67 2.30
CA ALA A 22 -7.31 -9.28 3.04
C ALA A 22 -6.10 -8.34 3.14
N LEU A 23 -5.79 -7.66 2.06
CA LEU A 23 -4.68 -6.70 2.01
C LEU A 23 -4.92 -5.52 2.97
N LEU A 24 -6.11 -4.94 2.94
CA LEU A 24 -6.45 -3.83 3.84
C LEU A 24 -6.42 -4.24 5.31
N GLN A 25 -6.93 -5.43 5.64
CA GLN A 25 -6.89 -5.98 6.98
C GLN A 25 -5.46 -6.19 7.47
N ALA A 26 -4.59 -6.70 6.60
CA ALA A 26 -3.20 -6.94 6.95
C ALA A 26 -2.45 -5.63 7.24
N ILE A 27 -2.72 -4.58 6.47
CA ILE A 27 -2.11 -3.26 6.72
C ILE A 27 -2.58 -2.71 8.07
N THR A 28 -3.87 -2.78 8.35
CA THR A 28 -4.44 -2.30 9.61
C THR A 28 -3.87 -3.07 10.80
N ALA A 29 -3.70 -4.39 10.67
CA ALA A 29 -3.13 -5.22 11.72
C ALA A 29 -1.65 -4.92 11.94
N ALA A 30 -0.89 -4.71 10.86
CA ALA A 30 0.55 -4.46 10.94
C ALA A 30 0.87 -3.04 11.44
N CYS A 31 0.02 -2.07 11.09
CA CYS A 31 0.24 -0.65 11.39
C CYS A 31 -1.06 -0.02 11.91
N PRO A 32 -1.47 -0.35 13.15
CA PRO A 32 -2.78 0.09 13.67
C PRO A 32 -2.89 1.60 13.89
N ALA A 33 -1.79 2.32 13.90
CA ALA A 33 -1.80 3.78 14.07
C ALA A 33 -2.14 4.55 12.78
N LEU A 34 -2.16 3.87 11.63
CA LEU A 34 -2.49 4.53 10.36
C LEU A 34 -3.97 4.89 10.31
N THR A 35 -4.26 6.02 9.65
CA THR A 35 -5.64 6.42 9.40
C THR A 35 -6.02 6.06 7.96
N GLU A 36 -7.31 5.78 7.78
CA GLU A 36 -7.86 5.38 6.49
C GLU A 36 -8.52 6.55 5.79
N THR A 37 -8.36 6.63 4.48
CA THR A 37 -9.07 7.59 3.64
C THR A 37 -9.23 7.00 2.24
N ILE A 38 -9.99 7.69 1.39
CA ILE A 38 -10.14 7.33 -0.02
C ILE A 38 -9.61 8.50 -0.84
N LYS A 39 -8.65 8.22 -1.70
CA LYS A 39 -8.10 9.21 -2.65
C LYS A 39 -8.00 8.55 -4.01
N TRP A 40 -8.33 9.31 -5.07
CA TRP A 40 -8.30 8.78 -6.43
C TRP A 40 -9.20 7.55 -6.58
N ASN A 41 -10.33 7.53 -5.85
CA ASN A 41 -11.28 6.42 -5.79
C ASN A 41 -10.64 5.11 -5.31
N ALA A 42 -9.62 5.19 -4.46
CA ALA A 42 -8.91 4.01 -3.96
C ALA A 42 -8.60 4.13 -2.47
N PRO A 43 -8.58 2.99 -1.74
CA PRO A 43 -8.20 2.99 -0.33
C PRO A 43 -6.77 3.50 -0.14
N THR A 44 -6.63 4.46 0.76
CA THR A 44 -5.36 5.11 1.09
C THR A 44 -5.15 5.05 2.60
N PHE A 45 -3.91 4.89 3.02
CA PHE A 45 -3.50 4.93 4.43
C PHE A 45 -2.58 6.12 4.65
N CYS A 46 -2.81 6.81 5.76
CA CYS A 46 -2.02 7.99 6.15
C CYS A 46 -1.34 7.75 7.49
N ASP A 47 -0.13 8.27 7.65
CA ASP A 47 0.60 8.30 8.91
C ASP A 47 0.74 9.76 9.34
N ASP A 48 0.10 10.10 10.45
CA ASP A 48 0.11 11.47 10.99
C ASP A 48 -0.30 12.51 9.94
N GLY A 49 -1.38 12.22 9.21
CA GLY A 49 -1.92 13.11 8.19
C GLY A 49 -1.19 13.10 6.86
N LYS A 50 -0.14 12.28 6.72
CA LYS A 50 0.64 12.20 5.48
C LYS A 50 0.31 10.92 4.75
N ASP A 51 -0.01 11.01 3.46
CA ASP A 51 -0.29 9.85 2.62
C ASP A 51 0.94 8.95 2.52
N ARG A 52 0.76 7.65 2.75
CA ARG A 52 1.87 6.70 2.75
C ARG A 52 1.65 5.48 1.86
N MET A 53 0.41 5.08 1.66
CA MET A 53 0.09 3.91 0.84
C MET A 53 -1.25 4.11 0.14
N THR A 54 -1.35 3.69 -1.11
CA THR A 54 -2.61 3.72 -1.87
C THR A 54 -2.74 2.43 -2.67
N VAL A 55 -3.91 1.80 -2.59
CA VAL A 55 -4.22 0.61 -3.38
C VAL A 55 -4.45 1.03 -4.83
N MET A 56 -3.86 0.30 -5.78
CA MET A 56 -4.01 0.56 -7.21
C MET A 56 -4.75 -0.60 -7.86
N LEU A 57 -5.90 -0.31 -8.48
CA LEU A 57 -6.83 -1.31 -8.98
C LEU A 57 -7.07 -1.22 -10.50
N HIS A 58 -6.36 -0.36 -11.20
CA HIS A 58 -6.63 -0.15 -12.64
C HIS A 58 -6.23 -1.34 -13.51
N LYS A 59 -5.31 -2.18 -13.07
CA LYS A 59 -4.95 -3.43 -13.78
C LYS A 59 -5.85 -4.54 -13.26
N LYS A 60 -6.64 -5.13 -14.16
CA LYS A 60 -7.67 -6.10 -13.80
C LYS A 60 -7.13 -7.46 -13.36
N ASP A 61 -5.89 -7.78 -13.68
CA ASP A 61 -5.27 -9.08 -13.41
C ASP A 61 -4.52 -9.14 -12.07
N ARG A 62 -4.57 -8.06 -11.28
CA ARG A 62 -3.81 -7.97 -10.03
C ARG A 62 -4.34 -6.88 -9.11
N VAL A 63 -3.88 -6.92 -7.85
CA VAL A 63 -4.04 -5.84 -6.90
C VAL A 63 -2.65 -5.36 -6.53
N SER A 64 -2.41 -4.06 -6.63
CA SER A 64 -1.12 -3.47 -6.27
C SER A 64 -1.29 -2.49 -5.12
N LEU A 65 -0.25 -2.36 -4.31
CA LEU A 65 -0.15 -1.34 -3.27
C LEU A 65 1.02 -0.43 -3.64
N ILE A 66 0.74 0.86 -3.77
CA ILE A 66 1.78 1.85 -4.00
C ILE A 66 2.24 2.38 -2.63
N LEU A 67 3.51 2.17 -2.32
CA LEU A 67 4.17 2.78 -1.17
C LEU A 67 4.73 4.11 -1.65
N HIS A 68 4.34 5.22 -1.01
CA HIS A 68 4.75 6.55 -1.44
C HIS A 68 4.79 7.51 -0.26
N THR A 69 5.08 8.77 -0.53
CA THR A 69 5.17 9.82 0.50
C THR A 69 4.26 11.00 0.20
N GLY A 70 3.29 10.82 -0.71
CA GLY A 70 2.42 11.90 -1.16
C GLY A 70 3.17 12.82 -2.13
N ALA A 71 2.91 14.13 -2.02
CA ALA A 71 3.50 15.12 -2.91
C ALA A 71 4.93 15.51 -2.51
N ARG A 72 5.36 15.19 -1.29
CA ARG A 72 6.66 15.62 -0.75
C ARG A 72 7.31 14.53 0.09
N PRO A 73 8.64 14.42 0.09
CA PRO A 73 9.58 15.14 -0.76
C PRO A 73 9.44 14.76 -2.24
N LYS A 74 10.08 15.52 -3.12
CA LYS A 74 10.04 15.25 -4.55
C LYS A 74 10.81 13.96 -4.87
N GLU A 75 10.22 13.11 -5.73
CA GLU A 75 10.85 11.87 -6.16
C GLU A 75 12.04 12.12 -7.08
N ASP A 76 13.04 11.25 -6.99
CA ASP A 76 14.15 11.19 -7.91
C ASP A 76 14.27 9.77 -8.44
N LYS A 77 13.93 9.56 -9.70
CA LYS A 77 13.96 8.24 -10.34
C LYS A 77 15.37 7.70 -10.55
N LYS A 78 16.38 8.56 -10.47
CA LYS A 78 17.78 8.19 -10.68
C LYS A 78 18.54 7.96 -9.37
N ALA A 79 18.00 8.43 -8.25
CA ALA A 79 18.65 8.22 -6.95
C ALA A 79 18.41 6.79 -6.46
N PRO A 80 19.32 6.24 -5.65
CA PRO A 80 19.11 4.91 -5.09
C PRO A 80 17.88 4.89 -4.17
N PRO A 81 17.25 3.72 -4.00
CA PRO A 81 16.10 3.58 -3.11
C PRO A 81 16.41 4.06 -1.69
N LEU A 82 15.37 4.52 -0.99
CA LEU A 82 15.47 5.02 0.37
C LEU A 82 16.16 4.01 1.31
N TYR A 83 15.94 2.72 1.07
CA TYR A 83 16.59 1.64 1.82
C TYR A 83 16.66 0.38 0.96
N ALA A 84 17.44 -0.59 1.43
CA ALA A 84 17.51 -1.90 0.78
C ALA A 84 16.39 -2.79 1.31
N ASP A 85 15.44 -3.16 0.46
CA ASP A 85 14.35 -4.06 0.82
C ASP A 85 14.88 -5.50 0.94
N ASP A 86 14.59 -6.16 2.06
CA ASP A 86 14.98 -7.54 2.31
C ASP A 86 13.81 -8.53 2.17
N THR A 87 12.63 -8.06 1.79
CA THR A 87 11.46 -8.93 1.61
C THR A 87 11.35 -9.49 0.18
N GLY A 88 11.96 -8.82 -0.77
CA GLY A 88 11.84 -9.17 -2.18
C GLY A 88 10.51 -8.74 -2.80
N LEU A 89 9.64 -8.03 -2.06
CA LEU A 89 8.32 -7.64 -2.53
C LEU A 89 8.28 -6.29 -3.23
N LEU A 90 9.22 -5.39 -2.92
CA LEU A 90 9.20 -4.03 -3.43
C LEU A 90 9.79 -3.96 -4.83
N GLU A 91 9.01 -3.40 -5.74
CA GLU A 91 9.50 -2.96 -7.05
C GLU A 91 9.64 -1.44 -6.99
N TRP A 92 10.87 -0.96 -6.94
CA TRP A 92 11.15 0.47 -6.79
C TRP A 92 10.86 1.23 -8.07
N ASN A 93 10.03 2.28 -7.96
CA ASN A 93 9.70 3.16 -9.10
C ASN A 93 10.52 4.45 -9.05
N SER A 94 10.97 4.84 -7.84
CA SER A 94 11.86 5.97 -7.61
C SER A 94 12.58 5.74 -6.29
N ASN A 95 13.32 6.72 -5.81
CA ASN A 95 13.99 6.64 -4.51
C ASN A 95 13.01 6.52 -3.32
N ILE A 96 11.78 7.03 -3.48
CA ILE A 96 10.76 7.08 -2.42
C ILE A 96 9.39 6.60 -2.88
N ARG A 97 9.35 5.75 -3.90
CA ARG A 97 8.10 5.13 -4.36
C ARG A 97 8.38 3.70 -4.80
N ALA A 98 7.56 2.79 -4.30
CA ALA A 98 7.67 1.37 -4.64
C ALA A 98 6.28 0.75 -4.80
N THR A 99 6.21 -0.35 -5.53
CA THR A 99 4.97 -1.08 -5.78
C THR A 99 5.11 -2.51 -5.28
N ILE A 100 4.06 -3.00 -4.60
CA ILE A 100 3.91 -4.40 -4.23
C ILE A 100 2.67 -4.90 -4.95
N SER A 101 2.77 -6.04 -5.66
CA SER A 101 1.65 -6.59 -6.43
C SER A 101 1.37 -8.04 -6.06
N PHE A 102 0.09 -8.40 -6.04
CA PHE A 102 -0.37 -9.76 -5.84
C PHE A 102 -1.34 -10.13 -6.94
N MET A 103 -1.19 -11.34 -7.47
CA MET A 103 -2.01 -11.81 -8.60
C MET A 103 -3.35 -12.36 -8.15
N ASP A 104 -3.41 -12.96 -6.95
CA ASP A 104 -4.62 -13.53 -6.38
C ASP A 104 -4.49 -13.66 -4.86
N LEU A 105 -5.54 -14.13 -4.22
CA LEU A 105 -5.56 -14.28 -2.77
C LEU A 105 -4.52 -15.30 -2.27
N ALA A 106 -4.32 -16.40 -2.99
CA ALA A 106 -3.34 -17.41 -2.61
C ALA A 106 -1.92 -16.85 -2.63
N ASP A 107 -1.60 -16.04 -3.64
CA ASP A 107 -0.32 -15.33 -3.74
C ASP A 107 -0.10 -14.44 -2.51
N PHE A 108 -1.11 -13.66 -2.14
CA PHE A 108 -1.05 -12.81 -0.96
C PHE A 108 -0.86 -13.61 0.33
N VAL A 109 -1.67 -14.65 0.53
CA VAL A 109 -1.62 -15.47 1.74
C VAL A 109 -0.23 -16.07 1.93
N SER A 110 0.39 -16.54 0.85
CA SER A 110 1.73 -17.13 0.91
C SER A 110 2.82 -16.13 1.30
N LYS A 111 2.56 -14.83 1.11
CA LYS A 111 3.55 -13.76 1.34
C LYS A 111 3.13 -12.80 2.45
N ARG A 112 2.07 -13.11 3.18
CA ARG A 112 1.49 -12.19 4.16
C ARG A 112 2.49 -11.70 5.21
N SER A 113 3.29 -12.59 5.78
CA SER A 113 4.29 -12.21 6.79
C SER A 113 5.32 -11.23 6.25
N LEU A 114 5.79 -11.48 5.02
CA LEU A 114 6.72 -10.57 4.35
C LEU A 114 6.06 -9.23 4.03
N PHE A 115 4.79 -9.27 3.61
CA PHE A 115 4.02 -8.06 3.35
C PHE A 115 3.88 -7.19 4.59
N GLU A 116 3.54 -7.79 5.73
CA GLU A 116 3.42 -7.06 6.99
C GLU A 116 4.74 -6.40 7.39
N LYS A 117 5.86 -7.09 7.22
CA LYS A 117 7.20 -6.51 7.45
C LYS A 117 7.48 -5.35 6.50
N ALA A 118 7.12 -5.52 5.23
CA ALA A 118 7.37 -4.50 4.21
C ALA A 118 6.63 -3.19 4.52
N VAL A 119 5.34 -3.28 4.89
CA VAL A 119 4.57 -2.07 5.20
C VAL A 119 5.03 -1.42 6.50
N GLN A 120 5.37 -2.20 7.53
CA GLN A 120 5.91 -1.67 8.77
C GLN A 120 7.20 -0.90 8.52
N ARG A 121 8.09 -1.48 7.72
CA ARG A 121 9.37 -0.83 7.41
C ARG A 121 9.18 0.46 6.61
N TRP A 122 8.24 0.46 5.67
CA TRP A 122 7.95 1.68 4.90
C TRP A 122 7.55 2.83 5.82
N ILE A 123 6.67 2.55 6.78
CA ILE A 123 6.25 3.57 7.75
C ILE A 123 7.43 4.04 8.59
N GLU A 124 8.27 3.14 9.08
CA GLU A 124 9.46 3.49 9.86
C GLU A 124 10.43 4.36 9.07
N GLU A 125 10.76 3.95 7.85
CA GLU A 125 11.75 4.64 7.02
C GLU A 125 11.27 6.00 6.53
N THR A 126 9.95 6.22 6.49
CA THR A 126 9.37 7.48 6.01
C THR A 126 8.90 8.41 7.14
N LYS A 127 9.13 8.06 8.41
CA LYS A 127 8.66 8.85 9.57
C LYS A 127 9.07 10.31 9.52
N THR A 128 10.25 10.58 9.03
CA THR A 128 10.82 11.95 9.00
C THR A 128 10.62 12.66 7.67
N LEU A 129 9.94 12.06 6.74
CA LEU A 129 9.72 12.66 5.40
C LEU A 129 8.44 13.48 5.31
#